data_6cd6067efe49a0a7a9b7e64dec508a56
#
_entry.id   6cd6067efe49a0a7a9b7e64dec508a56
#
_cell.length_a   1.000
_cell.length_b   1.000
_cell.length_c   1.000
_cell.angle_alpha   90.00
_cell.angle_beta   90.00
_cell.angle_gamma   90.00
#
_symmetry.space_group_name_H-M   'P 1'
#
loop_
_entity.id
_entity.type
_entity.pdbx_description
1 polymer ?
#
loop_
_entity_poly.entity_id
_entity_poly.type
_entity_poly.pdbx_seq_one_letter_code
_entity_poly.pdbx_strand_id
1 'polypeptide(L)'
;MSTQRREIAVQALKELWQELKFEGNPLIFVSPMQKRIQLEHHPMLLDQLVANGKQRKKSLSGQLKSWEFLDTPAYAQGIAAAREVGLLLKVDMIRQAEIGDRNAIPAAPCSWICFTFKSGWKALSVYFYDYESNDTHTLAAIPNGCQDEWLAFLNLIDELHVDIWKNTRRGLIEIIGGDDELANVIRKAIVDDLILNAETLEHVATQRHIFSQEMLEHYEALQLPRLRTVLLIGSAGTGKTTLLKVEGASHAKQGGYVCYICPPPNSRNSNAWQQVTNALQLAAESKIPALILVEDFEMFVSSATDLQNVLDILDGVGTPDNPAGTLLLATSNEPERIDARIRDRSGRIDAIIELGLVEEVDLAIRFLKHFLGSAYREEEHAALASQLLKQPGSHFREVCIAATMRAMEQDRTDVSGEDILWAHETILTGRTIAAEPERYTPTPIHKRGGYFGRKH
;
A
#
# COMPACT_ATOMS: atom_id res chain seq x y z
N MET A 1 -15.40 -1.77 -21.38
CA MET A 1 -15.38 -2.63 -22.60
C MET A 1 -16.14 -1.94 -23.73
N SER A 2 -15.54 -1.72 -24.90
CA SER A 2 -16.22 -1.13 -26.03
C SER A 2 -17.31 -2.09 -26.55
N THR A 3 -18.37 -1.55 -27.19
CA THR A 3 -19.49 -2.35 -27.72
C THR A 3 -19.00 -3.45 -28.66
N GLN A 4 -18.04 -3.14 -29.50
CA GLN A 4 -17.49 -4.09 -30.50
C GLN A 4 -16.76 -5.28 -29.82
N ARG A 5 -16.04 -5.05 -28.73
CA ARG A 5 -15.32 -6.10 -27.98
C ARG A 5 -16.25 -7.02 -27.22
N ARG A 6 -17.32 -6.44 -26.68
CA ARG A 6 -18.38 -7.22 -26.05
C ARG A 6 -19.04 -8.16 -27.04
N GLU A 7 -19.28 -7.70 -28.28
CA GLU A 7 -19.82 -8.52 -29.35
C GLU A 7 -18.92 -9.70 -29.71
N ILE A 8 -17.59 -9.48 -29.80
CA ILE A 8 -16.63 -10.55 -30.09
C ILE A 8 -16.67 -11.62 -28.97
N ALA A 9 -16.68 -11.21 -27.70
CA ALA A 9 -16.71 -12.15 -26.58
C ALA A 9 -18.04 -12.92 -26.51
N VAL A 10 -19.15 -12.25 -26.77
CA VAL A 10 -20.49 -12.90 -26.87
C VAL A 10 -20.53 -13.90 -28.02
N GLN A 11 -19.95 -13.55 -29.16
CA GLN A 11 -19.89 -14.44 -30.29
C GLN A 11 -19.05 -15.69 -30.00
N ALA A 12 -17.88 -15.51 -29.40
CA ALA A 12 -17.01 -16.63 -28.98
C ALA A 12 -17.71 -17.60 -28.02
N LEU A 13 -18.50 -17.08 -27.07
CA LEU A 13 -19.31 -17.93 -26.18
C LEU A 13 -20.41 -18.69 -26.91
N LYS A 14 -21.10 -18.05 -27.86
CA LYS A 14 -22.14 -18.70 -28.65
C LYS A 14 -21.59 -19.81 -29.52
N GLU A 15 -20.43 -19.59 -30.14
CA GLU A 15 -19.75 -20.58 -30.96
C GLU A 15 -19.34 -21.79 -30.14
N LEU A 16 -18.75 -21.56 -28.95
CA LEU A 16 -18.39 -22.65 -28.05
C LEU A 16 -19.61 -23.40 -27.53
N TRP A 17 -20.71 -22.69 -27.23
CA TRP A 17 -21.98 -23.30 -26.82
C TRP A 17 -22.49 -24.29 -27.85
N GLN A 18 -22.43 -23.92 -29.13
CA GLN A 18 -22.82 -24.78 -30.26
C GLN A 18 -21.85 -25.92 -30.50
N GLU A 19 -20.54 -25.66 -30.44
CA GLU A 19 -19.48 -26.68 -30.55
C GLU A 19 -19.64 -27.79 -29.52
N LEU A 20 -19.97 -27.43 -28.30
CA LEU A 20 -20.18 -28.38 -27.19
C LEU A 20 -21.60 -29.01 -27.20
N LYS A 21 -22.41 -28.67 -28.18
CA LYS A 21 -23.78 -29.18 -28.37
C LYS A 21 -24.68 -28.98 -27.14
N PHE A 22 -24.58 -27.82 -26.51
CA PHE A 22 -25.48 -27.44 -25.44
C PHE A 22 -26.86 -27.08 -26.01
N GLU A 23 -27.91 -27.47 -25.32
CA GLU A 23 -29.29 -27.26 -25.78
C GLU A 23 -29.70 -25.78 -25.61
N GLY A 24 -30.47 -25.31 -26.61
CA GLY A 24 -31.08 -23.99 -26.58
C GLY A 24 -30.12 -22.82 -26.76
N ASN A 25 -30.68 -21.61 -26.67
CA ASN A 25 -29.91 -20.36 -26.70
C ASN A 25 -29.49 -19.97 -25.28
N PRO A 26 -28.21 -19.67 -25.04
CA PRO A 26 -27.75 -19.29 -23.72
C PRO A 26 -28.18 -17.88 -23.35
N LEU A 27 -28.46 -17.67 -22.07
CA LEU A 27 -28.43 -16.33 -21.47
C LEU A 27 -26.98 -15.95 -21.18
N ILE A 28 -26.62 -14.72 -21.57
CA ILE A 28 -25.26 -14.24 -21.38
C ILE A 28 -25.24 -13.19 -20.28
N PHE A 29 -24.50 -13.51 -19.23
CA PHE A 29 -24.25 -12.63 -18.11
C PHE A 29 -22.97 -11.85 -18.31
N VAL A 30 -23.06 -10.52 -18.15
CA VAL A 30 -21.94 -9.60 -18.11
C VAL A 30 -22.05 -8.88 -16.77
N SER A 31 -21.38 -9.39 -15.75
CA SER A 31 -21.46 -8.81 -14.40
C SER A 31 -20.12 -8.28 -13.96
N PRO A 32 -20.06 -7.09 -13.33
CA PRO A 32 -18.87 -6.63 -12.60
C PRO A 32 -18.41 -7.63 -11.52
N MET A 33 -19.36 -8.35 -10.93
CA MET A 33 -19.12 -9.40 -9.97
C MET A 33 -18.39 -10.59 -10.57
N GLN A 34 -18.75 -10.99 -11.80
CA GLN A 34 -18.02 -12.01 -12.55
C GLN A 34 -16.58 -11.61 -12.85
N LYS A 35 -16.34 -10.34 -13.17
CA LYS A 35 -14.99 -9.80 -13.36
C LYS A 35 -14.14 -10.06 -12.11
N ARG A 36 -14.68 -9.76 -10.94
CA ARG A 36 -14.02 -9.92 -9.66
C ARG A 36 -13.70 -11.38 -9.34
N ILE A 37 -14.67 -12.27 -9.46
CA ILE A 37 -14.53 -13.71 -9.23
C ILE A 37 -13.45 -14.31 -10.14
N GLN A 38 -13.39 -13.93 -11.38
CA GLN A 38 -12.52 -14.56 -12.35
C GLN A 38 -11.11 -13.97 -12.40
N LEU A 39 -10.94 -12.69 -12.13
CA LEU A 39 -9.61 -12.09 -11.97
C LEU A 39 -8.84 -12.75 -10.84
N GLU A 40 -9.52 -13.02 -9.74
CA GLU A 40 -8.89 -13.50 -8.53
C GLU A 40 -8.89 -15.04 -8.43
N HIS A 41 -9.86 -15.70 -9.05
CA HIS A 41 -10.08 -17.16 -8.92
C HIS A 41 -9.68 -17.98 -10.12
N HIS A 42 -9.59 -17.36 -11.26
CA HIS A 42 -9.30 -18.06 -12.49
C HIS A 42 -7.93 -18.76 -12.52
N PRO A 43 -6.83 -18.14 -12.06
CA PRO A 43 -5.54 -18.82 -12.00
C PRO A 43 -5.54 -20.05 -11.10
N MET A 44 -6.31 -20.05 -10.05
CA MET A 44 -6.37 -21.13 -9.07
C MET A 44 -7.33 -22.24 -9.44
N LEU A 45 -8.42 -21.92 -10.12
CA LEU A 45 -9.21 -22.90 -10.84
C LEU A 45 -8.34 -23.60 -11.89
N LEU A 46 -7.49 -22.86 -12.59
CA LEU A 46 -6.51 -23.38 -13.53
C LEU A 46 -5.45 -24.23 -12.86
N ASP A 47 -4.86 -23.81 -11.76
CA ASP A 47 -3.86 -24.58 -11.03
C ASP A 47 -4.42 -25.86 -10.43
N GLN A 48 -5.66 -25.88 -9.94
CA GLN A 48 -6.32 -27.09 -9.46
C GLN A 48 -6.73 -28.04 -10.60
N LEU A 49 -7.09 -27.51 -11.76
CA LEU A 49 -7.36 -28.32 -12.95
C LEU A 49 -6.06 -28.88 -13.56
N VAL A 50 -4.95 -28.17 -13.41
CA VAL A 50 -3.61 -28.52 -13.90
C VAL A 50 -2.78 -29.30 -12.87
N ALA A 51 -3.15 -29.31 -11.57
CA ALA A 51 -2.45 -30.08 -10.53
C ALA A 51 -2.40 -31.59 -10.76
N ASN A 52 -3.21 -32.11 -11.69
CA ASN A 52 -3.07 -33.46 -12.23
C ASN A 52 -2.10 -33.59 -13.41
N GLY A 53 -1.53 -32.50 -13.91
CA GLY A 53 -0.57 -32.46 -15.00
C GLY A 53 0.60 -31.53 -14.66
N LYS A 54 1.73 -32.12 -14.38
CA LYS A 54 3.00 -31.45 -14.11
C LYS A 54 3.30 -30.35 -15.14
N GLN A 55 3.64 -29.16 -14.65
CA GLN A 55 4.33 -28.04 -15.31
C GLN A 55 3.48 -27.00 -16.07
N ARG A 56 3.42 -25.76 -15.48
CA ARG A 56 3.96 -24.55 -16.12
C ARG A 56 3.81 -23.33 -15.23
N LYS A 57 4.83 -23.06 -14.46
CA LYS A 57 5.02 -21.83 -13.66
C LYS A 57 5.68 -20.68 -14.43
N LYS A 58 5.69 -20.63 -15.77
CA LYS A 58 6.66 -19.75 -16.46
C LYS A 58 6.14 -18.71 -17.46
N SER A 59 4.86 -18.55 -17.75
CA SER A 59 4.46 -17.62 -18.81
C SER A 59 3.58 -16.42 -18.43
N LEU A 60 3.24 -16.25 -17.16
CA LEU A 60 2.42 -15.13 -16.68
C LEU A 60 3.16 -14.18 -15.72
N SER A 61 4.48 -14.21 -15.72
CA SER A 61 5.34 -13.66 -14.66
C SER A 61 5.51 -12.15 -14.62
N GLY A 62 4.95 -11.37 -15.51
CA GLY A 62 5.19 -9.92 -15.56
C GLY A 62 4.17 -9.02 -14.87
N GLN A 63 2.92 -9.46 -14.71
CA GLN A 63 1.82 -8.68 -14.15
C GLN A 63 1.09 -9.34 -12.97
N LEU A 64 1.51 -10.52 -12.56
CA LEU A 64 0.86 -11.37 -11.56
C LEU A 64 1.56 -11.40 -10.20
N LYS A 65 2.44 -10.45 -9.88
CA LYS A 65 3.07 -10.40 -8.55
C LYS A 65 2.07 -10.22 -7.40
N SER A 66 0.91 -9.61 -7.67
CA SER A 66 -0.21 -9.55 -6.71
C SER A 66 -0.96 -10.89 -6.54
N TRP A 67 -0.72 -11.86 -7.40
CA TRP A 67 -1.40 -13.16 -7.45
C TRP A 67 -0.65 -14.29 -6.71
N GLU A 68 0.61 -14.10 -6.37
CA GLU A 68 1.38 -15.05 -5.55
C GLU A 68 0.79 -15.23 -4.15
N PHE A 69 -0.03 -14.27 -3.68
CA PHE A 69 -0.75 -14.37 -2.41
C PHE A 69 -1.94 -15.34 -2.44
N LEU A 70 -2.42 -15.70 -3.60
CA LEU A 70 -3.60 -16.54 -3.80
C LEU A 70 -3.27 -18.04 -3.86
N ASP A 71 -2.00 -18.43 -3.87
CA ASP A 71 -1.52 -19.82 -3.79
C ASP A 71 -1.77 -20.45 -2.39
N THR A 72 -2.83 -20.00 -1.70
CA THR A 72 -3.11 -20.45 -0.34
C THR A 72 -4.12 -21.60 -0.29
N PRO A 73 -4.02 -22.48 0.74
CA PRO A 73 -4.97 -23.58 0.98
C PRO A 73 -6.45 -23.14 1.12
N ALA A 74 -6.68 -21.87 1.46
CA ALA A 74 -8.02 -21.30 1.63
C ALA A 74 -8.90 -21.36 0.37
N TYR A 75 -8.28 -21.41 -0.77
CA TYR A 75 -8.97 -21.42 -2.08
C TYR A 75 -9.48 -22.79 -2.48
N ALA A 76 -8.69 -23.82 -2.22
CA ALA A 76 -9.15 -25.20 -2.33
C ALA A 76 -10.38 -25.40 -1.44
N GLN A 77 -10.43 -24.71 -0.29
CA GLN A 77 -11.58 -24.71 0.63
C GLN A 77 -12.81 -24.04 0.01
N GLY A 78 -12.68 -22.96 -0.75
CA GLY A 78 -13.81 -22.28 -1.40
C GLY A 78 -14.51 -23.16 -2.44
N ILE A 79 -13.76 -23.86 -3.27
CA ILE A 79 -14.34 -24.83 -4.25
C ILE A 79 -14.89 -26.05 -3.52
N ALA A 80 -14.20 -26.53 -2.48
CA ALA A 80 -14.71 -27.62 -1.64
C ALA A 80 -16.02 -27.22 -0.99
N ALA A 81 -16.13 -26.03 -0.42
CA ALA A 81 -17.37 -25.51 0.16
C ALA A 81 -18.51 -25.41 -0.87
N ALA A 82 -18.24 -24.91 -2.08
CA ALA A 82 -19.23 -24.89 -3.16
C ALA A 82 -19.71 -26.28 -3.58
N ARG A 83 -18.82 -27.28 -3.44
CA ARG A 83 -19.18 -28.69 -3.65
C ARG A 83 -19.99 -29.27 -2.45
N GLU A 84 -19.59 -28.90 -1.23
CA GLU A 84 -20.27 -29.37 0.01
C GLU A 84 -21.68 -28.82 0.13
N VAL A 85 -21.92 -27.54 -0.17
CA VAL A 85 -23.28 -26.98 -0.21
C VAL A 85 -24.11 -27.50 -1.40
N GLY A 86 -23.52 -28.32 -2.25
CA GLY A 86 -24.23 -29.05 -3.27
C GLY A 86 -24.63 -28.27 -4.51
N LEU A 87 -24.06 -27.11 -4.73
CA LEU A 87 -24.28 -26.30 -5.94
C LEU A 87 -23.46 -26.80 -7.13
N LEU A 88 -22.18 -27.08 -6.90
CA LEU A 88 -21.26 -27.42 -7.96
C LEU A 88 -20.80 -28.87 -7.92
N LEU A 89 -20.84 -29.56 -9.06
CA LEU A 89 -20.31 -30.91 -9.18
C LEU A 89 -18.86 -30.92 -9.69
N LYS A 90 -18.57 -30.12 -10.74
CA LYS A 90 -17.30 -30.16 -11.46
C LYS A 90 -16.99 -28.83 -12.13
N VAL A 91 -15.72 -28.51 -12.25
CA VAL A 91 -15.19 -27.40 -13.06
C VAL A 91 -14.14 -27.97 -13.97
N ASP A 92 -14.28 -27.74 -15.27
CA ASP A 92 -13.35 -28.18 -16.29
C ASP A 92 -12.86 -26.99 -17.10
N MET A 93 -11.54 -26.90 -17.32
CA MET A 93 -11.00 -26.03 -18.34
C MET A 93 -11.15 -26.71 -19.70
N ILE A 94 -11.87 -26.08 -20.62
CA ILE A 94 -12.14 -26.65 -21.96
C ILE A 94 -11.02 -26.25 -22.91
N ARG A 95 -10.60 -25.00 -22.85
CA ARG A 95 -9.58 -24.44 -23.76
C ARG A 95 -8.82 -23.32 -23.09
N GLN A 96 -7.54 -23.24 -23.40
CA GLN A 96 -6.68 -22.12 -23.07
C GLN A 96 -6.02 -21.62 -24.35
N ALA A 97 -5.98 -20.31 -24.57
CA ALA A 97 -5.27 -19.69 -25.68
C ALA A 97 -4.02 -18.98 -25.15
N GLU A 98 -2.93 -19.07 -25.89
CA GLU A 98 -1.76 -18.24 -25.65
C GLU A 98 -2.10 -16.79 -26.03
N ILE A 99 -1.70 -15.85 -25.20
CA ILE A 99 -1.88 -14.43 -25.46
C ILE A 99 -0.89 -14.05 -26.57
N GLY A 100 -1.41 -13.74 -27.75
CA GLY A 100 -0.62 -13.31 -28.90
C GLY A 100 -0.06 -11.89 -28.78
N ASP A 101 0.63 -11.43 -29.82
CA ASP A 101 1.23 -10.10 -29.89
C ASP A 101 0.18 -8.99 -29.72
N ARG A 102 0.45 -8.03 -28.80
CA ARG A 102 -0.40 -6.88 -28.47
C ARG A 102 -0.84 -6.04 -29.68
N ASN A 103 -0.02 -6.06 -30.76
CA ASN A 103 -0.25 -5.22 -31.94
C ASN A 103 -1.21 -5.84 -32.96
N ALA A 104 -1.51 -7.13 -32.83
CA ALA A 104 -2.33 -7.84 -33.81
C ALA A 104 -3.81 -7.98 -33.43
N ILE A 105 -4.14 -7.98 -32.13
CA ILE A 105 -5.50 -8.23 -31.63
C ILE A 105 -5.79 -7.31 -30.44
N PRO A 106 -6.77 -6.38 -30.55
CA PRO A 106 -7.09 -5.43 -29.46
C PRO A 106 -7.69 -6.09 -28.21
N ALA A 107 -8.21 -7.30 -28.33
CA ALA A 107 -8.73 -8.10 -27.23
C ALA A 107 -8.78 -9.58 -27.63
N ALA A 108 -8.41 -10.48 -26.72
CA ALA A 108 -8.38 -11.92 -27.02
C ALA A 108 -8.99 -12.75 -25.88
N PRO A 109 -9.78 -13.79 -26.21
CA PRO A 109 -10.20 -14.77 -25.24
C PRO A 109 -8.98 -15.59 -24.76
N CYS A 110 -8.78 -15.67 -23.43
CA CYS A 110 -7.62 -16.32 -22.84
C CYS A 110 -7.94 -17.75 -22.40
N SER A 111 -9.16 -17.99 -21.95
CA SER A 111 -9.55 -19.31 -21.48
C SER A 111 -11.07 -19.49 -21.46
N TRP A 112 -11.49 -20.74 -21.53
CA TRP A 112 -12.87 -21.19 -21.48
C TRP A 112 -13.04 -22.22 -20.37
N ILE A 113 -13.98 -21.99 -19.49
CA ILE A 113 -14.25 -22.85 -18.32
C ILE A 113 -15.70 -23.32 -18.39
N CYS A 114 -15.89 -24.60 -18.07
CA CYS A 114 -17.21 -25.21 -17.91
C CYS A 114 -17.45 -25.52 -16.43
N PHE A 115 -18.51 -24.96 -15.87
CA PHE A 115 -19.01 -25.29 -14.56
C PHE A 115 -20.14 -26.30 -14.74
N THR A 116 -20.07 -27.44 -14.08
CA THR A 116 -21.15 -28.45 -14.04
C THR A 116 -21.80 -28.38 -12.68
N PHE A 117 -23.09 -28.05 -12.67
CA PHE A 117 -23.89 -27.95 -11.46
C PHE A 117 -24.47 -29.32 -11.07
N LYS A 118 -24.80 -29.47 -9.80
CA LYS A 118 -25.34 -30.73 -9.26
C LYS A 118 -26.73 -31.08 -9.81
N SER A 119 -27.50 -30.07 -10.16
CA SER A 119 -28.77 -30.15 -10.90
C SER A 119 -28.64 -30.65 -12.35
N GLY A 120 -27.40 -30.85 -12.83
CA GLY A 120 -27.12 -31.47 -14.14
C GLY A 120 -26.85 -30.48 -15.27
N TRP A 121 -27.16 -29.19 -15.12
CA TRP A 121 -26.90 -28.20 -16.14
C TRP A 121 -25.46 -27.69 -16.09
N LYS A 122 -25.04 -27.01 -17.14
CA LYS A 122 -23.67 -26.51 -17.29
C LYS A 122 -23.67 -25.02 -17.64
N ALA A 123 -22.70 -24.29 -17.07
CA ALA A 123 -22.39 -22.93 -17.45
C ALA A 123 -21.04 -22.89 -18.17
N LEU A 124 -20.94 -22.07 -19.21
CA LEU A 124 -19.68 -21.76 -19.87
C LEU A 124 -19.24 -20.36 -19.49
N SER A 125 -18.00 -20.20 -19.16
CA SER A 125 -17.39 -18.89 -18.94
C SER A 125 -16.19 -18.70 -19.83
N VAL A 126 -16.09 -17.48 -20.42
CA VAL A 126 -14.91 -17.06 -21.17
C VAL A 126 -14.23 -15.90 -20.46
N TYR A 127 -12.96 -16.04 -20.27
CA TYR A 127 -12.07 -15.01 -19.77
C TYR A 127 -11.43 -14.29 -20.95
N PHE A 128 -11.49 -12.95 -20.92
CA PHE A 128 -11.16 -12.11 -22.04
C PHE A 128 -10.25 -10.96 -21.59
N TYR A 129 -9.08 -10.82 -22.21
CA TYR A 129 -8.16 -9.73 -21.92
C TYR A 129 -8.31 -8.60 -22.92
N ASP A 130 -8.48 -7.38 -22.42
CA ASP A 130 -8.55 -6.16 -23.22
C ASP A 130 -7.24 -5.38 -23.11
N TYR A 131 -6.48 -5.37 -24.19
CA TYR A 131 -5.16 -4.72 -24.24
C TYR A 131 -5.20 -3.19 -24.17
N GLU A 132 -6.30 -2.55 -24.56
CA GLU A 132 -6.38 -1.08 -24.51
C GLU A 132 -6.68 -0.57 -23.10
N SER A 133 -7.60 -1.21 -22.40
CA SER A 133 -7.91 -0.86 -21.02
C SER A 133 -6.95 -1.51 -20.01
N ASN A 134 -6.08 -2.41 -20.46
CA ASN A 134 -5.24 -3.27 -19.63
C ASN A 134 -6.06 -4.00 -18.56
N ASP A 135 -7.24 -4.45 -18.95
CA ASP A 135 -8.26 -4.99 -18.05
C ASP A 135 -8.76 -6.35 -18.55
N THR A 136 -9.28 -7.13 -17.65
CA THR A 136 -9.84 -8.43 -17.92
C THR A 136 -11.35 -8.42 -17.74
N HIS A 137 -12.03 -9.08 -18.65
CA HIS A 137 -13.48 -9.20 -18.62
C HIS A 137 -13.89 -10.65 -18.68
N THR A 138 -15.01 -10.92 -18.07
CA THR A 138 -15.58 -12.25 -18.14
C THR A 138 -17.03 -12.21 -18.51
N LEU A 139 -17.40 -13.20 -19.29
CA LEU A 139 -18.79 -13.45 -19.66
C LEU A 139 -19.13 -14.90 -19.32
N ALA A 140 -20.35 -15.14 -18.84
CA ALA A 140 -20.85 -16.48 -18.67
C ALA A 140 -22.10 -16.68 -19.53
N ALA A 141 -22.19 -17.87 -20.12
CA ALA A 141 -23.35 -18.36 -20.81
C ALA A 141 -23.99 -19.48 -19.99
N ILE A 142 -25.27 -19.33 -19.67
CA ILE A 142 -26.05 -20.29 -18.91
C ILE A 142 -27.32 -20.66 -19.65
N PRO A 143 -27.89 -21.89 -19.40
CA PRO A 143 -29.20 -22.22 -19.94
C PRO A 143 -30.28 -21.31 -19.40
N ASN A 144 -31.33 -21.11 -20.19
CA ASN A 144 -32.49 -20.35 -19.74
C ASN A 144 -33.19 -21.11 -18.59
N GLY A 145 -33.57 -20.37 -17.56
CA GLY A 145 -34.20 -20.95 -16.36
C GLY A 145 -33.25 -21.33 -15.23
N CYS A 146 -31.91 -21.18 -15.42
CA CYS A 146 -30.89 -21.48 -14.40
C CYS A 146 -30.33 -20.24 -13.72
N GLN A 147 -30.97 -19.07 -13.89
CA GLN A 147 -30.46 -17.77 -13.40
C GLN A 147 -30.33 -17.74 -11.89
N ASP A 148 -31.33 -18.24 -11.16
CA ASP A 148 -31.36 -18.17 -9.70
C ASP A 148 -30.24 -19.02 -9.09
N GLU A 149 -30.03 -20.23 -9.62
CA GLU A 149 -28.91 -21.08 -9.17
C GLU A 149 -27.53 -20.52 -9.52
N TRP A 150 -27.43 -19.87 -10.70
CA TRP A 150 -26.21 -19.14 -11.07
C TRP A 150 -25.94 -17.97 -10.13
N LEU A 151 -26.95 -17.17 -9.79
CA LEU A 151 -26.82 -16.04 -8.87
C LEU A 151 -26.47 -16.53 -7.45
N ALA A 152 -27.10 -17.63 -7.00
CA ALA A 152 -26.74 -18.24 -5.72
C ALA A 152 -25.28 -18.70 -5.67
N PHE A 153 -24.79 -19.28 -6.77
CA PHE A 153 -23.37 -19.63 -6.91
C PHE A 153 -22.46 -18.42 -6.87
N LEU A 154 -22.81 -17.34 -7.57
CA LEU A 154 -22.02 -16.10 -7.56
C LEU A 154 -21.97 -15.46 -6.17
N ASN A 155 -23.10 -15.40 -5.48
CA ASN A 155 -23.19 -14.86 -4.11
C ASN A 155 -22.34 -15.68 -3.14
N LEU A 156 -22.41 -17.01 -3.22
CA LEU A 156 -21.58 -17.89 -2.40
C LEU A 156 -20.08 -17.65 -2.63
N ILE A 157 -19.68 -17.50 -3.89
CA ILE A 157 -18.28 -17.21 -4.22
C ILE A 157 -17.86 -15.83 -3.71
N ASP A 158 -18.73 -14.83 -3.78
CA ASP A 158 -18.42 -13.49 -3.25
C ASP A 158 -18.27 -13.50 -1.72
N GLU A 159 -19.13 -14.23 -1.01
CA GLU A 159 -19.01 -14.42 0.44
C GLU A 159 -17.70 -15.11 0.82
N LEU A 160 -17.38 -16.21 0.14
CA LEU A 160 -16.14 -16.96 0.35
C LEU A 160 -14.90 -16.10 -0.01
N HIS A 161 -15.00 -15.29 -1.05
CA HIS A 161 -13.96 -14.36 -1.45
C HIS A 161 -13.66 -13.37 -0.32
N VAL A 162 -14.69 -12.77 0.26
CA VAL A 162 -14.53 -11.84 1.39
C VAL A 162 -13.78 -12.50 2.56
N ASP A 163 -14.09 -13.73 2.88
CA ASP A 163 -13.42 -14.44 3.98
C ASP A 163 -11.97 -14.82 3.64
N ILE A 164 -11.71 -15.20 2.40
CA ILE A 164 -10.36 -15.45 1.91
C ILE A 164 -9.54 -14.16 1.97
N TRP A 165 -10.07 -13.06 1.47
CA TRP A 165 -9.44 -11.76 1.51
C TRP A 165 -9.10 -11.31 2.93
N LYS A 166 -10.04 -11.46 3.86
CA LYS A 166 -9.80 -11.19 5.27
C LYS A 166 -8.62 -12.01 5.82
N ASN A 167 -8.60 -13.31 5.52
CA ASN A 167 -7.57 -14.19 6.04
C ASN A 167 -6.19 -13.96 5.42
N THR A 168 -6.13 -13.67 4.12
CA THR A 168 -4.85 -13.39 3.42
C THR A 168 -4.28 -12.03 3.76
N ARG A 169 -5.11 -11.05 4.11
CA ARG A 169 -4.66 -9.69 4.47
C ARG A 169 -4.40 -9.49 5.95
N ARG A 170 -4.75 -10.45 6.80
CA ARG A 170 -4.44 -10.37 8.23
C ARG A 170 -2.93 -10.36 8.46
N GLY A 171 -2.43 -9.27 9.07
CA GLY A 171 -1.00 -9.07 9.31
C GLY A 171 -0.17 -8.81 8.06
N LEU A 172 -0.80 -8.58 6.91
CA LEU A 172 -0.12 -8.20 5.68
C LEU A 172 0.35 -6.75 5.75
N ILE A 173 1.58 -6.53 5.32
CA ILE A 173 2.14 -5.20 5.04
C ILE A 173 2.40 -5.14 3.54
N GLU A 174 1.62 -4.32 2.86
CA GLU A 174 1.72 -4.08 1.42
C GLU A 174 2.42 -2.76 1.16
N ILE A 175 3.39 -2.75 0.22
CA ILE A 175 4.16 -1.55 -0.14
C ILE A 175 3.71 -1.07 -1.51
N ILE A 176 3.34 0.19 -1.61
CA ILE A 176 3.00 0.83 -2.87
C ILE A 176 4.08 1.87 -3.22
N GLY A 177 4.64 1.77 -4.41
CA GLY A 177 5.64 2.72 -4.92
C GLY A 177 7.05 2.56 -4.33
N GLY A 178 7.30 1.53 -3.53
CA GLY A 178 8.59 1.23 -2.90
C GLY A 178 9.12 -0.16 -3.22
N ASP A 179 10.18 -0.54 -2.50
CA ASP A 179 10.78 -1.87 -2.55
C ASP A 179 10.06 -2.81 -1.56
N ASP A 180 9.81 -4.06 -1.97
CA ASP A 180 9.21 -5.10 -1.14
C ASP A 180 10.04 -5.39 0.14
N GLU A 181 11.36 -5.12 0.11
CA GLU A 181 12.22 -5.22 1.30
C GLU A 181 11.79 -4.28 2.42
N LEU A 182 11.13 -3.16 2.11
CA LEU A 182 10.63 -2.22 3.09
C LEU A 182 9.59 -2.88 4.03
N ALA A 183 8.77 -3.81 3.53
CA ALA A 183 7.84 -4.55 4.37
C ALA A 183 8.56 -5.33 5.49
N ASN A 184 9.75 -5.90 5.19
CA ASN A 184 10.56 -6.58 6.17
C ASN A 184 11.19 -5.61 7.18
N VAL A 185 11.57 -4.41 6.74
CA VAL A 185 12.06 -3.34 7.62
C VAL A 185 10.96 -2.90 8.57
N ILE A 186 9.75 -2.69 8.06
CA ILE A 186 8.59 -2.30 8.89
C ILE A 186 8.29 -3.40 9.92
N ARG A 187 8.23 -4.67 9.51
CA ARG A 187 7.96 -5.79 10.44
C ARG A 187 8.93 -5.90 11.60
N LYS A 188 10.17 -5.45 11.43
CA LYS A 188 11.22 -5.46 12.44
C LYS A 188 11.20 -4.23 13.36
N ALA A 189 10.45 -3.19 13.01
CA ALA A 189 10.35 -2.00 13.84
C ALA A 189 9.71 -2.34 15.19
N ILE A 190 10.31 -1.84 16.25
CA ILE A 190 9.87 -2.06 17.62
C ILE A 190 9.56 -0.75 18.32
N VAL A 191 8.73 -0.81 19.34
CA VAL A 191 8.32 0.38 20.11
C VAL A 191 9.53 1.09 20.76
N ASP A 192 10.57 0.35 21.12
CA ASP A 192 11.78 0.91 21.72
C ASP A 192 12.58 1.82 20.76
N ASP A 193 12.38 1.67 19.45
CA ASP A 193 12.96 2.57 18.45
C ASP A 193 12.26 3.95 18.41
N LEU A 194 11.09 4.04 19.06
CA LEU A 194 10.24 5.23 19.01
C LEU A 194 10.48 6.09 20.27
N ILE A 195 11.29 7.12 20.10
CA ILE A 195 11.59 8.08 21.17
C ILE A 195 10.85 9.37 20.90
N LEU A 196 9.67 9.50 21.50
CA LEU A 196 8.80 10.68 21.43
C LEU A 196 8.36 11.06 22.84
N ASN A 197 7.81 12.27 23.01
CA ASN A 197 7.18 12.68 24.26
C ASN A 197 5.87 11.90 24.50
N ALA A 198 5.45 11.81 25.76
CA ALA A 198 4.29 11.03 26.15
C ALA A 198 3.00 11.57 25.54
N GLU A 199 2.85 12.89 25.44
CA GLU A 199 1.68 13.56 24.90
C GLU A 199 1.47 13.19 23.41
N THR A 200 2.52 13.27 22.59
CA THR A 200 2.45 12.87 21.18
C THR A 200 2.06 11.39 21.03
N LEU A 201 2.63 10.50 21.86
CA LEU A 201 2.28 9.08 21.83
C LEU A 201 0.82 8.85 22.22
N GLU A 202 0.31 9.55 23.22
CA GLU A 202 -1.09 9.48 23.63
C GLU A 202 -2.05 10.01 22.54
N HIS A 203 -1.71 11.13 21.91
CA HIS A 203 -2.49 11.68 20.80
C HIS A 203 -2.58 10.69 19.62
N VAL A 204 -1.48 10.03 19.27
CA VAL A 204 -1.49 9.00 18.21
C VAL A 204 -2.29 7.78 18.65
N ALA A 205 -2.12 7.31 19.89
CA ALA A 205 -2.87 6.18 20.41
C ALA A 205 -4.38 6.40 20.39
N THR A 206 -4.81 7.63 20.72
CA THR A 206 -6.23 8.03 20.69
C THR A 206 -6.84 7.84 19.29
N GLN A 207 -6.09 8.06 18.21
CA GLN A 207 -6.63 7.93 16.85
C GLN A 207 -7.00 6.47 16.50
N ARG A 208 -6.41 5.48 17.18
CA ARG A 208 -6.72 4.04 16.98
C ARG A 208 -8.10 3.65 17.48
N HIS A 209 -8.79 4.52 18.23
CA HIS A 209 -10.18 4.27 18.66
C HIS A 209 -11.14 4.07 17.48
N ILE A 210 -10.78 4.52 16.27
CA ILE A 210 -11.54 4.21 15.05
C ILE A 210 -11.79 2.69 14.86
N PHE A 211 -10.94 1.83 15.40
CA PHE A 211 -11.08 0.38 15.33
C PHE A 211 -11.95 -0.21 16.45
N SER A 212 -12.42 0.60 17.41
CA SER A 212 -13.29 0.11 18.47
C SER A 212 -14.73 -0.03 17.96
N GLN A 213 -15.43 -1.05 18.46
CA GLN A 213 -16.80 -1.31 18.07
C GLN A 213 -17.71 -0.09 18.31
N GLU A 214 -17.52 0.60 19.45
CA GLU A 214 -18.28 1.80 19.81
C GLU A 214 -18.12 2.91 18.77
N MET A 215 -16.89 3.18 18.31
CA MET A 215 -16.66 4.21 17.30
C MET A 215 -17.19 3.79 15.92
N LEU A 216 -17.08 2.54 15.54
CA LEU A 216 -17.63 2.05 14.28
C LEU A 216 -19.15 2.20 14.23
N GLU A 217 -19.84 1.87 15.31
CA GLU A 217 -21.29 2.08 15.46
C GLU A 217 -21.66 3.56 15.43
N HIS A 218 -20.85 4.43 16.03
CA HIS A 218 -21.06 5.86 16.00
C HIS A 218 -20.94 6.44 14.57
N TYR A 219 -19.93 6.03 13.81
CA TYR A 219 -19.78 6.43 12.40
C TYR A 219 -20.96 5.94 11.55
N GLU A 220 -21.41 4.71 11.79
CA GLU A 220 -22.57 4.14 11.10
C GLU A 220 -23.87 4.93 11.41
N ALA A 221 -24.10 5.27 12.67
CA ALA A 221 -25.25 6.07 13.08
C ALA A 221 -25.28 7.46 12.45
N LEU A 222 -24.10 8.03 12.19
CA LEU A 222 -23.93 9.31 11.51
C LEU A 222 -23.92 9.21 9.98
N GLN A 223 -23.97 8.00 9.43
CA GLN A 223 -23.84 7.70 8.00
C GLN A 223 -22.53 8.27 7.38
N LEU A 224 -21.45 8.26 8.15
CA LEU A 224 -20.13 8.70 7.73
C LEU A 224 -19.27 7.50 7.34
N PRO A 225 -18.36 7.64 6.33
CA PRO A 225 -17.36 6.61 6.05
C PRO A 225 -16.49 6.37 7.28
N ARG A 226 -16.22 5.10 7.60
CA ARG A 226 -15.39 4.71 8.76
C ARG A 226 -13.89 4.91 8.44
N LEU A 227 -13.56 6.15 8.08
CA LEU A 227 -12.21 6.62 7.77
C LEU A 227 -11.83 7.73 8.74
N ARG A 228 -10.65 7.59 9.35
CA ARG A 228 -10.03 8.64 10.15
C ARG A 228 -8.73 9.07 9.51
N THR A 229 -8.56 10.36 9.27
CA THR A 229 -7.38 10.93 8.62
C THR A 229 -6.56 11.77 9.58
N VAL A 230 -5.29 11.43 9.74
CA VAL A 230 -4.36 12.10 10.65
C VAL A 230 -3.13 12.56 9.89
N LEU A 231 -2.75 13.81 10.07
CA LEU A 231 -1.54 14.39 9.50
C LEU A 231 -0.49 14.61 10.59
N LEU A 232 0.65 13.95 10.44
CA LEU A 232 1.82 14.11 11.30
C LEU A 232 2.74 15.16 10.66
N ILE A 233 2.90 16.31 11.31
CA ILE A 233 3.73 17.41 10.83
C ILE A 233 5.00 17.55 11.67
N GLY A 234 6.03 18.18 11.12
CA GLY A 234 7.26 18.49 11.85
C GLY A 234 8.45 18.54 10.91
N SER A 235 9.56 19.13 11.37
CA SER A 235 10.80 19.21 10.60
C SER A 235 11.38 17.82 10.28
N ALA A 236 12.29 17.76 9.32
CA ALA A 236 12.98 16.51 9.00
C ALA A 236 13.76 15.99 10.23
N GLY A 237 13.70 14.65 10.44
CA GLY A 237 14.43 14.00 11.52
C GLY A 237 13.74 14.00 12.90
N THR A 238 12.48 14.41 13.00
CA THR A 238 11.71 14.39 14.26
C THR A 238 11.08 13.02 14.59
N GLY A 239 11.22 12.01 13.70
CA GLY A 239 10.78 10.65 13.98
C GLY A 239 9.47 10.23 13.29
N LYS A 240 8.89 11.05 12.38
CA LYS A 240 7.64 10.75 11.67
C LYS A 240 7.66 9.40 10.95
N THR A 241 8.66 9.14 10.11
CA THR A 241 8.82 7.86 9.40
C THR A 241 9.01 6.68 10.36
N THR A 242 9.73 6.88 11.48
CA THR A 242 9.88 5.85 12.52
C THR A 242 8.54 5.52 13.16
N LEU A 243 7.75 6.55 13.47
CA LEU A 243 6.40 6.39 14.00
C LEU A 243 5.51 5.59 13.03
N LEU A 244 5.49 5.92 11.73
CA LEU A 244 4.72 5.15 10.74
C LEU A 244 5.14 3.68 10.73
N LYS A 245 6.45 3.39 10.76
CA LYS A 245 6.96 2.00 10.75
C LYS A 245 6.56 1.22 12.00
N VAL A 246 6.66 1.84 13.17
CA VAL A 246 6.27 1.21 14.44
C VAL A 246 4.77 0.97 14.50
N GLU A 247 3.96 1.94 14.06
CA GLU A 247 2.51 1.79 13.95
C GLU A 247 2.13 0.66 12.98
N GLY A 248 2.76 0.62 11.80
CA GLY A 248 2.55 -0.44 10.83
C GLY A 248 2.89 -1.83 11.39
N ALA A 249 4.05 -1.95 12.05
CA ALA A 249 4.46 -3.21 12.67
C ALA A 249 3.48 -3.65 13.78
N SER A 250 3.07 -2.72 14.64
CA SER A 250 2.14 -3.00 15.73
C SER A 250 0.78 -3.44 15.20
N HIS A 251 0.23 -2.71 14.21
CA HIS A 251 -1.06 -3.00 13.61
C HIS A 251 -1.07 -4.37 12.90
N ALA A 252 -0.01 -4.67 12.13
CA ALA A 252 0.13 -5.97 11.46
C ALA A 252 0.23 -7.12 12.46
N LYS A 253 1.00 -6.96 13.57
CA LYS A 253 1.08 -7.98 14.64
C LYS A 253 -0.27 -8.27 15.30
N GLN A 254 -1.17 -7.28 15.34
CA GLN A 254 -2.54 -7.42 15.83
C GLN A 254 -3.50 -8.05 14.79
N GLY A 255 -3.00 -8.41 13.63
CA GLY A 255 -3.77 -9.02 12.55
C GLY A 255 -4.51 -8.01 11.66
N GLY A 256 -4.20 -6.72 11.76
CA GLY A 256 -4.71 -5.69 10.86
C GLY A 256 -4.01 -5.69 9.50
N TYR A 257 -4.63 -5.06 8.51
CA TYR A 257 -4.03 -4.82 7.19
C TYR A 257 -3.27 -3.50 7.19
N VAL A 258 -2.07 -3.50 6.64
CA VAL A 258 -1.23 -2.31 6.53
C VAL A 258 -0.90 -2.05 5.06
N CYS A 259 -1.16 -0.84 4.58
CA CYS A 259 -0.72 -0.38 3.28
C CYS A 259 0.23 0.81 3.46
N TYR A 260 1.48 0.66 3.07
CA TYR A 260 2.50 1.69 3.16
C TYR A 260 2.78 2.27 1.79
N ILE A 261 2.57 3.58 1.63
CA ILE A 261 2.66 4.29 0.36
C ILE A 261 3.90 5.19 0.39
N CYS A 262 4.86 4.86 -0.46
CA CYS A 262 6.07 5.66 -0.63
C CYS A 262 5.81 6.86 -1.56
N PRO A 263 6.49 7.99 -1.34
CA PRO A 263 6.35 9.14 -2.22
C PRO A 263 6.76 8.79 -3.65
N PRO A 264 6.05 9.30 -4.66
CA PRO A 264 6.37 9.04 -6.05
C PRO A 264 7.76 9.63 -6.39
N PRO A 265 8.59 8.92 -7.18
CA PRO A 265 9.96 9.34 -7.49
C PRO A 265 10.07 10.66 -8.27
N ASN A 266 8.95 11.14 -8.83
CA ASN A 266 8.88 12.42 -9.54
C ASN A 266 7.56 13.13 -9.21
N SER A 267 7.64 14.37 -8.73
CA SER A 267 6.49 15.25 -8.44
C SER A 267 5.59 15.60 -9.65
N ARG A 268 5.91 15.11 -10.86
CA ARG A 268 5.14 15.32 -12.09
C ARG A 268 4.18 14.19 -12.43
N ASN A 269 4.07 13.17 -11.58
CA ASN A 269 3.10 12.09 -11.80
C ASN A 269 1.69 12.59 -11.46
N SER A 270 0.90 12.86 -12.48
CA SER A 270 -0.48 13.36 -12.38
C SER A 270 -1.47 12.37 -11.78
N ASN A 271 -1.03 11.24 -11.24
CA ASN A 271 -1.87 10.18 -10.68
C ASN A 271 -1.33 9.65 -9.33
N ALA A 272 -0.56 10.47 -8.61
CA ALA A 272 0.00 10.02 -7.32
C ALA A 272 -1.11 9.69 -6.31
N TRP A 273 -2.16 10.50 -6.25
CA TRP A 273 -3.30 10.28 -5.38
C TRP A 273 -4.09 9.00 -5.70
N GLN A 274 -4.05 8.51 -6.94
CA GLN A 274 -4.67 7.24 -7.31
C GLN A 274 -4.16 6.06 -6.49
N GLN A 275 -2.89 6.09 -6.06
CA GLN A 275 -2.32 5.06 -5.19
C GLN A 275 -3.00 5.04 -3.82
N VAL A 276 -3.28 6.22 -3.25
CA VAL A 276 -4.02 6.35 -1.97
C VAL A 276 -5.45 5.88 -2.13
N THR A 277 -6.12 6.26 -3.22
CA THR A 277 -7.48 5.80 -3.53
C THR A 277 -7.55 4.27 -3.67
N ASN A 278 -6.59 3.68 -4.36
CA ASN A 278 -6.50 2.23 -4.50
C ASN A 278 -6.30 1.54 -3.15
N ALA A 279 -5.44 2.10 -2.28
CA ALA A 279 -5.22 1.58 -0.93
C ALA A 279 -6.49 1.64 -0.07
N LEU A 280 -7.25 2.74 -0.15
CA LEU A 280 -8.54 2.87 0.52
C LEU A 280 -9.55 1.83 0.01
N GLN A 281 -9.59 1.59 -1.30
CA GLN A 281 -10.43 0.57 -1.90
C GLN A 281 -10.07 -0.83 -1.40
N LEU A 282 -8.78 -1.16 -1.39
CA LEU A 282 -8.27 -2.44 -0.89
C LEU A 282 -8.57 -2.63 0.60
N ALA A 283 -8.46 -1.55 1.40
CA ALA A 283 -8.83 -1.55 2.81
C ALA A 283 -10.31 -1.86 3.01
N ALA A 284 -11.19 -1.19 2.27
CA ALA A 284 -12.64 -1.41 2.34
C ALA A 284 -13.03 -2.84 1.93
N GLU A 285 -12.40 -3.38 0.89
CA GLU A 285 -12.63 -4.74 0.43
C GLU A 285 -12.16 -5.80 1.43
N SER A 286 -11.11 -5.52 2.18
CA SER A 286 -10.54 -6.44 3.16
C SER A 286 -11.50 -6.75 4.32
N LYS A 287 -12.36 -5.78 4.71
CA LYS A 287 -13.28 -5.83 5.85
C LYS A 287 -12.59 -6.20 7.19
N ILE A 288 -11.32 -5.85 7.31
CA ILE A 288 -10.53 -5.94 8.54
C ILE A 288 -9.99 -4.57 8.91
N PRO A 289 -9.61 -4.31 10.19
CA PRO A 289 -8.99 -3.05 10.57
C PRO A 289 -7.81 -2.72 9.65
N ALA A 290 -7.81 -1.55 9.02
CA ALA A 290 -6.82 -1.18 8.03
C ALA A 290 -6.07 0.10 8.42
N LEU A 291 -4.75 0.07 8.27
CA LEU A 291 -3.86 1.20 8.49
C LEU A 291 -3.18 1.58 7.18
N ILE A 292 -3.47 2.79 6.69
CA ILE A 292 -2.84 3.34 5.50
C ILE A 292 -1.81 4.37 5.94
N LEU A 293 -0.58 4.17 5.53
CA LEU A 293 0.58 4.99 5.89
C LEU A 293 1.09 5.70 4.65
N VAL A 294 1.13 7.04 4.67
CA VAL A 294 1.52 7.88 3.53
C VAL A 294 2.69 8.75 3.91
N GLU A 295 3.86 8.56 3.29
CA GLU A 295 5.00 9.45 3.48
C GLU A 295 4.94 10.65 2.54
N ASP A 296 5.38 11.82 3.04
CA ASP A 296 5.48 13.08 2.29
C ASP A 296 4.18 13.41 1.53
N PHE A 297 3.10 13.59 2.29
CA PHE A 297 1.74 13.79 1.78
C PHE A 297 1.64 14.93 0.76
N GLU A 298 2.44 15.98 0.91
CA GLU A 298 2.55 17.10 -0.03
C GLU A 298 2.88 16.66 -1.46
N MET A 299 3.55 15.52 -1.63
CA MET A 299 3.90 14.97 -2.95
C MET A 299 2.69 14.40 -3.69
N PHE A 300 1.65 14.00 -2.96
CA PHE A 300 0.43 13.39 -3.51
C PHE A 300 -0.64 14.43 -3.86
N VAL A 301 -0.50 15.66 -3.36
CA VAL A 301 -1.50 16.74 -3.51
C VAL A 301 -0.98 17.92 -4.33
N SER A 302 0.09 17.72 -5.07
CA SER A 302 0.81 18.78 -5.79
C SER A 302 0.13 19.22 -7.09
N SER A 303 -0.72 18.38 -7.72
CA SER A 303 -1.40 18.72 -8.96
C SER A 303 -2.84 19.21 -8.72
N ALA A 304 -3.36 20.06 -9.61
CA ALA A 304 -4.75 20.54 -9.50
C ALA A 304 -5.79 19.40 -9.64
N THR A 305 -5.49 18.36 -10.41
CA THR A 305 -6.36 17.19 -10.58
C THR A 305 -6.35 16.32 -9.32
N ASP A 306 -5.17 16.06 -8.75
CA ASP A 306 -5.04 15.30 -7.51
C ASP A 306 -5.74 16.02 -6.37
N LEU A 307 -5.59 17.35 -6.29
CA LEU A 307 -6.22 18.17 -5.27
C LEU A 307 -7.75 17.98 -5.25
N GLN A 308 -8.44 17.99 -6.39
CA GLN A 308 -9.89 17.78 -6.41
C GLN A 308 -10.25 16.36 -5.95
N ASN A 309 -9.54 15.35 -6.40
CA ASN A 309 -9.75 13.97 -5.97
C ASN A 309 -9.52 13.78 -4.46
N VAL A 310 -8.52 14.45 -3.91
CA VAL A 310 -8.25 14.47 -2.45
C VAL A 310 -9.43 15.07 -1.71
N LEU A 311 -9.91 16.24 -2.18
CA LEU A 311 -11.02 16.94 -1.55
C LEU A 311 -12.30 16.08 -1.54
N ASP A 312 -12.60 15.41 -2.66
CA ASP A 312 -13.77 14.55 -2.79
C ASP A 312 -13.72 13.37 -1.81
N ILE A 313 -12.56 12.72 -1.69
CA ILE A 313 -12.38 11.62 -0.74
C ILE A 313 -12.44 12.08 0.71
N LEU A 314 -11.77 13.18 1.04
CA LEU A 314 -11.78 13.71 2.40
C LEU A 314 -13.15 14.28 2.80
N ASP A 315 -13.94 14.77 1.85
CA ASP A 315 -15.33 15.19 2.07
C ASP A 315 -16.32 13.99 2.13
N GLY A 316 -15.83 12.76 2.03
CA GLY A 316 -16.64 11.53 2.08
C GLY A 316 -17.35 11.18 0.78
N VAL A 317 -17.14 11.95 -0.30
CA VAL A 317 -17.77 11.71 -1.60
C VAL A 317 -17.02 10.55 -2.32
N GLY A 318 -17.70 9.42 -2.42
CA GLY A 318 -17.10 8.23 -3.07
C GLY A 318 -15.99 7.56 -2.26
N THR A 319 -15.84 7.89 -0.99
CA THR A 319 -14.88 7.24 -0.09
C THR A 319 -15.27 5.79 0.15
N PRO A 320 -14.39 4.83 -0.10
CA PRO A 320 -14.67 3.42 0.18
C PRO A 320 -14.86 3.22 1.69
N ASP A 321 -16.00 2.70 2.11
CA ASP A 321 -16.29 2.45 3.52
C ASP A 321 -15.79 1.06 3.94
N ASN A 322 -14.90 1.03 4.92
CA ASN A 322 -14.45 -0.19 5.56
C ASN A 322 -15.23 -0.45 6.86
N PRO A 323 -16.10 -1.46 6.92
CA PRO A 323 -16.89 -1.73 8.12
C PRO A 323 -16.05 -2.05 9.37
N ALA A 324 -14.77 -2.39 9.22
CA ALA A 324 -13.83 -2.61 10.32
C ALA A 324 -12.96 -1.38 10.66
N GLY A 325 -13.20 -0.25 10.00
CA GLY A 325 -12.47 0.99 10.18
C GLY A 325 -11.17 1.09 9.40
N THR A 326 -10.85 2.29 8.98
CA THR A 326 -9.58 2.64 8.33
C THR A 326 -8.98 3.85 9.02
N LEU A 327 -7.70 3.76 9.37
CA LEU A 327 -6.90 4.88 9.85
C LEU A 327 -5.89 5.25 8.78
N LEU A 328 -5.91 6.47 8.29
CA LEU A 328 -4.90 7.02 7.40
C LEU A 328 -3.98 7.93 8.21
N LEU A 329 -2.70 7.55 8.32
CA LEU A 329 -1.65 8.37 8.90
C LEU A 329 -0.75 8.89 7.77
N ALA A 330 -0.75 10.19 7.58
CA ALA A 330 0.11 10.85 6.60
C ALA A 330 1.20 11.66 7.29
N THR A 331 2.37 11.79 6.67
CA THR A 331 3.45 12.67 7.17
C THR A 331 3.70 13.83 6.22
N SER A 332 4.09 14.98 6.79
CA SER A 332 4.59 16.12 6.00
C SER A 332 5.76 16.78 6.70
N ASN A 333 6.77 17.13 5.90
CA ASN A 333 7.89 17.97 6.32
C ASN A 333 7.65 19.45 6.00
N GLU A 334 6.76 19.73 5.07
CA GLU A 334 6.46 21.06 4.52
C GLU A 334 4.92 21.27 4.50
N PRO A 335 4.26 21.36 5.68
CA PRO A 335 2.81 21.44 5.74
C PRO A 335 2.23 22.69 5.05
N GLU A 336 3.06 23.73 4.85
CA GLU A 336 2.70 24.92 4.09
C GLU A 336 2.51 24.67 2.59
N ARG A 337 3.07 23.59 2.05
CA ARG A 337 2.85 23.15 0.66
C ARG A 337 1.54 22.40 0.46
N ILE A 338 0.90 21.97 1.55
CA ILE A 338 -0.42 21.37 1.50
C ILE A 338 -1.45 22.50 1.37
N ASP A 339 -2.31 22.40 0.36
CA ASP A 339 -3.35 23.40 0.10
C ASP A 339 -4.22 23.68 1.36
N ALA A 340 -4.44 24.95 1.65
CA ALA A 340 -5.22 25.38 2.83
C ALA A 340 -6.63 24.77 2.86
N ARG A 341 -7.21 24.46 1.70
CA ARG A 341 -8.52 23.79 1.60
C ARG A 341 -8.50 22.35 2.15
N ILE A 342 -7.35 21.68 2.15
CA ILE A 342 -7.17 20.37 2.78
C ILE A 342 -6.88 20.54 4.26
N ARG A 343 -5.91 21.39 4.59
CA ARG A 343 -5.36 21.53 5.95
C ARG A 343 -6.29 22.24 6.91
N ASP A 344 -6.90 23.35 6.47
CA ASP A 344 -7.57 24.29 7.36
C ASP A 344 -9.11 24.10 7.41
N ARG A 345 -9.66 23.25 6.57
CA ARG A 345 -11.11 22.99 6.56
C ARG A 345 -11.48 21.84 7.50
N SER A 346 -12.34 22.15 8.46
CA SER A 346 -12.92 21.17 9.37
C SER A 346 -13.58 20.00 8.63
N GLY A 347 -13.33 18.78 9.10
CA GLY A 347 -13.92 17.55 8.56
C GLY A 347 -13.11 16.87 7.45
N ARG A 348 -11.94 17.39 7.05
CA ARG A 348 -11.07 16.77 6.05
C ARG A 348 -9.88 16.04 6.65
N ILE A 349 -9.16 16.73 7.54
CA ILE A 349 -8.13 16.11 8.38
C ILE A 349 -8.69 16.12 9.79
N ASP A 350 -8.90 14.95 10.36
CA ASP A 350 -9.51 14.78 11.69
C ASP A 350 -8.59 15.20 12.83
N ALA A 351 -7.28 15.02 12.63
CA ALA A 351 -6.28 15.46 13.60
C ALA A 351 -4.96 15.84 12.91
N ILE A 352 -4.34 16.91 13.40
CA ILE A 352 -2.98 17.29 13.05
C ILE A 352 -2.15 17.14 14.32
N ILE A 353 -1.07 16.32 14.23
CA ILE A 353 -0.18 16.04 15.36
C ILE A 353 1.21 16.51 15.00
N GLU A 354 1.77 17.42 15.79
CA GLU A 354 3.12 17.92 15.59
C GLU A 354 4.14 17.03 16.31
N LEU A 355 5.15 16.59 15.56
CA LEU A 355 6.36 16.00 16.10
C LEU A 355 7.43 17.09 16.16
N GLY A 356 7.54 17.72 17.32
CA GLY A 356 8.42 18.85 17.56
C GLY A 356 9.89 18.46 17.72
N LEU A 357 10.69 19.47 18.01
CA LEU A 357 12.08 19.32 18.44
C LEU A 357 12.13 18.74 19.86
N VAL A 358 13.27 18.20 20.25
CA VAL A 358 13.50 17.69 21.61
C VAL A 358 13.63 18.88 22.56
N GLU A 359 12.63 19.12 23.39
CA GLU A 359 12.61 20.23 24.37
C GLU A 359 12.79 19.77 25.81
N GLU A 360 12.58 18.46 26.08
CA GLU A 360 12.67 17.87 27.40
C GLU A 360 14.01 17.21 27.63
N VAL A 361 14.65 17.44 28.78
CA VAL A 361 15.92 16.85 29.16
C VAL A 361 15.82 15.34 29.24
N ASP A 362 14.74 14.81 29.79
CA ASP A 362 14.51 13.36 29.89
C ASP A 362 14.42 12.70 28.52
N LEU A 363 13.80 13.37 27.54
CA LEU A 363 13.73 12.89 26.17
C LEU A 363 15.12 12.88 25.51
N ALA A 364 15.91 13.94 25.72
CA ALA A 364 17.29 14.02 25.27
C ALA A 364 18.17 12.90 25.87
N ILE A 365 18.00 12.61 27.15
CA ILE A 365 18.68 11.48 27.84
C ILE A 365 18.29 10.15 27.19
N ARG A 366 17.02 9.93 26.89
CA ARG A 366 16.56 8.71 26.20
C ARG A 366 17.21 8.54 24.84
N PHE A 367 17.37 9.61 24.05
CA PHE A 367 18.08 9.59 22.78
C PHE A 367 19.56 9.23 22.97
N LEU A 368 20.25 9.86 23.92
CA LEU A 368 21.65 9.55 24.21
C LEU A 368 21.82 8.08 24.64
N LYS A 369 20.99 7.58 25.55
CA LYS A 369 20.97 6.16 25.96
C LYS A 369 20.78 5.22 24.77
N HIS A 370 19.84 5.52 23.91
CA HIS A 370 19.53 4.69 22.76
C HIS A 370 20.69 4.62 21.76
N PHE A 371 21.29 5.75 21.41
CA PHE A 371 22.32 5.79 20.36
C PHE A 371 23.73 5.46 20.85
N LEU A 372 24.04 5.70 22.11
CA LEU A 372 25.32 5.30 22.71
C LEU A 372 25.31 3.84 23.19
N GLY A 373 24.15 3.27 23.49
CA GLY A 373 24.01 1.90 23.97
C GLY A 373 24.92 1.63 25.19
N SER A 374 25.83 0.66 25.09
CA SER A 374 26.75 0.29 26.14
C SER A 374 27.82 1.35 26.49
N ALA A 375 28.04 2.33 25.59
CA ALA A 375 28.96 3.43 25.85
C ALA A 375 28.33 4.57 26.66
N TYR A 376 27.01 4.51 26.93
CA TYR A 376 26.33 5.52 27.75
C TYR A 376 26.75 5.47 29.20
N ARG A 377 27.06 6.63 29.78
CA ARG A 377 27.38 6.82 31.20
C ARG A 377 26.48 7.88 31.81
N GLU A 378 25.67 7.50 32.79
CA GLU A 378 24.63 8.36 33.38
C GLU A 378 25.21 9.66 33.94
N GLU A 379 26.27 9.58 34.75
CA GLU A 379 26.85 10.72 35.46
C GLU A 379 27.41 11.79 34.49
N GLU A 380 27.87 11.37 33.32
CA GLU A 380 28.54 12.25 32.38
C GLU A 380 27.59 12.73 31.29
N HIS A 381 26.87 11.82 30.67
CA HIS A 381 26.07 12.16 29.47
C HIS A 381 24.72 12.79 29.83
N ALA A 382 24.11 12.43 30.98
CA ALA A 382 22.86 13.05 31.40
C ALA A 382 23.03 14.54 31.72
N ALA A 383 24.18 14.92 32.29
CA ALA A 383 24.49 16.33 32.59
C ALA A 383 24.55 17.23 31.34
N LEU A 384 24.88 16.65 30.17
CA LEU A 384 25.02 17.38 28.92
C LEU A 384 23.70 17.44 28.11
N ALA A 385 22.71 16.64 28.46
CA ALA A 385 21.48 16.54 27.69
C ALA A 385 20.76 17.89 27.49
N SER A 386 20.84 18.79 28.50
CA SER A 386 20.28 20.14 28.42
C SER A 386 20.90 21.03 27.36
N GLN A 387 22.16 20.76 26.95
CA GLN A 387 22.86 21.52 25.92
C GLN A 387 22.49 21.10 24.50
N LEU A 388 21.88 19.91 24.35
CA LEU A 388 21.45 19.32 23.09
C LEU A 388 19.98 19.60 22.75
N LEU A 389 19.27 20.36 23.58
CA LEU A 389 17.86 20.67 23.38
C LEU A 389 17.60 21.49 22.11
N LYS A 390 16.34 21.57 21.72
CA LYS A 390 15.84 22.27 20.50
C LYS A 390 16.43 21.72 19.19
N GLN A 391 16.79 20.43 19.20
CA GLN A 391 17.26 19.71 18.03
C GLN A 391 16.31 18.58 17.67
N PRO A 392 16.21 18.17 16.38
CA PRO A 392 15.45 17.00 15.99
C PRO A 392 16.13 15.71 16.51
N GLY A 393 15.36 14.65 16.67
CA GLY A 393 15.87 13.36 17.14
C GLY A 393 17.02 12.79 16.29
N SER A 394 17.03 13.04 14.98
CA SER A 394 18.14 12.65 14.10
C SER A 394 19.47 13.32 14.46
N HIS A 395 19.44 14.52 15.04
CA HIS A 395 20.65 15.23 15.48
C HIS A 395 21.39 14.44 16.58
N PHE A 396 20.66 13.85 17.52
CA PHE A 396 21.24 13.03 18.57
C PHE A 396 21.96 11.80 18.02
N ARG A 397 21.39 11.17 16.99
CA ARG A 397 22.05 10.05 16.30
C ARG A 397 23.34 10.52 15.62
N GLU A 398 23.30 11.62 14.90
CA GLU A 398 24.49 12.18 14.24
C GLU A 398 25.59 12.56 15.25
N VAL A 399 25.22 13.20 16.35
CA VAL A 399 26.15 13.55 17.45
C VAL A 399 26.77 12.31 18.06
N CYS A 400 25.99 11.30 18.39
CA CYS A 400 26.52 10.07 19.00
C CYS A 400 27.47 9.32 18.04
N ILE A 401 27.13 9.26 16.75
CA ILE A 401 28.01 8.64 15.74
C ILE A 401 29.32 9.43 15.62
N ALA A 402 29.27 10.76 15.47
CA ALA A 402 30.47 11.60 15.34
C ALA A 402 31.36 11.56 16.59
N ALA A 403 30.75 11.58 17.79
CA ALA A 403 31.46 11.43 19.05
C ALA A 403 32.17 10.08 19.15
N THR A 404 31.49 8.99 18.74
CA THR A 404 32.09 7.65 18.72
C THR A 404 33.26 7.58 17.75
N MET A 405 33.13 8.15 16.54
CA MET A 405 34.21 8.22 15.56
C MET A 405 35.43 8.97 16.12
N ARG A 406 35.22 10.12 16.77
CA ARG A 406 36.31 10.88 17.42
C ARG A 406 37.01 10.07 18.51
N ALA A 407 36.28 9.36 19.36
CA ALA A 407 36.86 8.50 20.37
C ALA A 407 37.72 7.38 19.75
N MET A 408 37.23 6.74 18.68
CA MET A 408 37.98 5.72 17.93
C MET A 408 39.25 6.25 17.27
N GLU A 409 39.24 7.46 16.71
CA GLU A 409 40.44 8.12 16.17
C GLU A 409 41.54 8.36 17.22
N GLN A 410 41.13 8.42 18.49
CA GLN A 410 42.02 8.58 19.64
C GLN A 410 42.35 7.22 20.34
N ASP A 411 42.08 6.11 19.64
CA ASP A 411 42.25 4.75 20.18
C ASP A 411 41.50 4.49 21.50
N ARG A 412 40.37 5.19 21.71
CA ARG A 412 39.48 5.00 22.88
C ARG A 412 38.23 4.20 22.49
N THR A 413 37.73 3.42 23.40
CA THR A 413 36.49 2.67 23.28
C THR A 413 35.32 3.32 24.02
N ASP A 414 35.62 4.29 24.89
CA ASP A 414 34.67 5.05 25.68
C ASP A 414 34.42 6.42 24.97
N VAL A 415 33.18 6.85 24.98
CA VAL A 415 32.78 8.16 24.49
C VAL A 415 32.66 9.10 25.67
N SER A 416 33.45 10.18 25.67
CA SER A 416 33.41 11.19 26.71
C SER A 416 32.37 12.27 26.44
N GLY A 417 32.01 13.04 27.47
CA GLY A 417 31.16 14.19 27.32
C GLY A 417 31.76 15.28 26.42
N GLU A 418 33.09 15.41 26.41
CA GLU A 418 33.79 16.33 25.46
C GLU A 418 33.62 15.89 24.01
N ASP A 419 33.59 14.59 23.73
CA ASP A 419 33.36 14.10 22.35
C ASP A 419 31.96 14.45 21.88
N ILE A 420 30.96 14.35 22.75
CA ILE A 420 29.58 14.70 22.48
C ILE A 420 29.42 16.19 22.20
N LEU A 421 29.99 17.05 23.04
CA LEU A 421 29.92 18.49 22.84
C LEU A 421 30.65 18.95 21.57
N TRP A 422 31.84 18.40 21.33
CA TRP A 422 32.59 18.66 20.10
C TRP A 422 31.78 18.24 18.85
N ALA A 423 31.17 17.07 18.85
CA ALA A 423 30.35 16.59 17.76
C ALA A 423 29.12 17.50 17.54
N HIS A 424 28.45 17.89 18.62
CA HIS A 424 27.31 18.81 18.59
C HIS A 424 27.70 20.15 17.91
N GLU A 425 28.76 20.81 18.38
CA GLU A 425 29.25 22.08 17.83
C GLU A 425 29.69 21.93 16.38
N THR A 426 30.39 20.86 16.05
CA THR A 426 30.87 20.59 14.68
C THR A 426 29.71 20.44 13.71
N ILE A 427 28.67 19.69 14.07
CA ILE A 427 27.49 19.48 13.23
C ILE A 427 26.71 20.79 13.06
N LEU A 428 26.50 21.55 14.12
CA LEU A 428 25.82 22.85 14.05
C LEU A 428 26.57 23.85 13.16
N THR A 429 27.88 23.93 13.33
CA THR A 429 28.73 24.78 12.50
C THR A 429 28.64 24.37 11.03
N GLY A 430 28.72 23.08 10.72
CA GLY A 430 28.58 22.56 9.37
C GLY A 430 27.22 22.92 8.73
N ARG A 431 26.15 22.81 9.48
CA ARG A 431 24.79 23.20 9.02
C ARG A 431 24.69 24.70 8.75
N THR A 432 25.27 25.54 9.60
CA THR A 432 25.31 27.01 9.39
C THR A 432 26.06 27.36 8.12
N ILE A 433 27.23 26.74 7.89
CA ILE A 433 28.01 26.93 6.66
C ILE A 433 27.22 26.52 5.42
N ALA A 434 26.51 25.39 5.47
CA ALA A 434 25.69 24.88 4.36
C ALA A 434 24.47 25.76 4.07
N ALA A 435 23.93 26.45 5.06
CA ALA A 435 22.79 27.36 4.92
C ALA A 435 23.19 28.74 4.33
N GLU A 436 24.47 29.08 4.26
CA GLU A 436 25.00 30.33 3.65
C GLU A 436 25.42 30.08 2.19
N PRO A 437 24.53 30.15 1.20
CA PRO A 437 24.84 29.81 -0.19
C PRO A 437 25.87 30.78 -0.84
N GLU A 438 26.06 32.00 -0.29
CA GLU A 438 26.96 33.00 -0.83
C GLU A 438 28.46 32.66 -0.65
N ARG A 439 28.82 31.75 0.25
CA ARG A 439 30.21 31.30 0.43
C ARG A 439 30.67 30.26 -0.61
N TYR A 440 29.74 29.67 -1.34
CA TYR A 440 30.02 28.66 -2.37
C TYR A 440 29.71 29.17 -3.77
N THR A 441 30.32 30.28 -4.18
CA THR A 441 30.45 30.61 -5.61
C THR A 441 31.55 29.72 -6.19
N PRO A 442 31.23 28.73 -7.04
CA PRO A 442 32.28 27.97 -7.72
C PRO A 442 33.07 28.92 -8.57
N THR A 443 34.38 29.01 -8.32
CA THR A 443 35.31 29.79 -9.16
C THR A 443 35.09 29.29 -10.60
N PRO A 444 34.81 30.20 -11.57
CA PRO A 444 34.61 29.80 -12.95
C PRO A 444 35.86 29.06 -13.42
N ILE A 445 35.73 27.80 -13.77
CA ILE A 445 36.80 27.07 -14.46
C ILE A 445 36.99 27.75 -15.78
N HIS A 446 38.04 28.58 -15.88
CA HIS A 446 38.52 29.15 -17.15
C HIS A 446 38.77 27.99 -18.11
N LYS A 447 37.83 27.78 -19.06
CA LYS A 447 38.07 26.94 -20.22
C LYS A 447 39.30 27.53 -20.94
N ARG A 448 40.49 26.96 -20.70
CA ARG A 448 41.63 27.17 -21.56
C ARG A 448 41.25 26.72 -22.96
N GLY A 449 40.99 27.68 -23.83
CA GLY A 449 40.77 27.46 -25.25
C GLY A 449 42.01 26.81 -25.87
N GLY A 450 41.93 25.51 -26.13
CA GLY A 450 42.89 24.82 -26.98
C GLY A 450 42.54 25.11 -28.44
N TYR A 451 43.23 26.03 -29.01
CA TYR A 451 43.34 26.21 -30.47
C TYR A 451 44.04 24.98 -31.04
N PHE A 452 43.30 24.05 -31.63
CA PHE A 452 43.85 23.11 -32.60
C PHE A 452 43.64 23.67 -34.00
N GLY A 453 44.67 24.41 -34.50
CA GLY A 453 44.77 24.75 -35.91
C GLY A 453 45.01 23.47 -36.73
N ARG A 454 44.09 23.16 -37.63
CA ARG A 454 44.37 22.27 -38.77
C ARG A 454 45.11 23.10 -39.83
N LYS A 455 46.37 22.72 -40.15
CA LYS A 455 47.02 23.02 -41.43
C LYS A 455 47.11 21.72 -42.21
N HIS A 456 46.63 21.82 -43.43
CA HIS A 456 46.77 20.94 -44.61
C HIS A 456 46.11 19.58 -44.59
#